data_0bd160c2645b4f79ada86bab22444e17
#
_entry.id   0bd160c2645b4f79ada86bab22444e17
#
_cell.length_a   1.000
_cell.length_b   1.000
_cell.length_c   1.000
_cell.angle_alpha   90.00
_cell.angle_beta   90.00
_cell.angle_gamma   90.00
#
_symmetry.space_group_name_H-M   'P 1'
#
loop_
_entity.id
_entity.type
_entity.pdbx_description
1 polymer ?
#
loop_
_entity_poly.entity_id
_entity_poly.type
_entity_poly.pdbx_seq_one_letter_code
_entity_poly.pdbx_strand_id
1 'polypeptide(L)'
;MAQAELSRAAAGEAMAPRRRSLAASLEARLAMLVEIPAALLVVAEIVILFAGVVARYGLHRPLIWSDELASILFLWLAMLGAAVAFRRSEHMRMTAIVASAKPAMRAYLEVVATCAALAFLLLIAWPAYEYAYEESFITTPALQISNVWRAAALPVGVGLMALFAFLRLARAGDIRLVLSAVLSVVLVMAVFWLAQPWLRPLGNINLIIFFVGVAGFCVFAGVPIAFGFGLAIFGYLALTTRTPLMVLVGRMDEGMSHLILLSVPLFVFLGLLIEMTGMARAMVAFLANLLGHVRGGLHYVLVGAMYLVSGISGSKAADMAAVAPVLFPEMKARGARPGDLVALLAATGAQTETIPPSLVLITIGSVTGVSISALFTGGLLPGVVLAITLSALVWWRYRSEDLSHVKRAKGGEIVRSFLIALPALALPFVIRAAVVEGVATATEVSTIGIVYGMVVGLLVYRRFDWRRLVPMLIETACLSGAILLIIGTATGMAWGLTQSGFSRSLAAAMTGLPGGPATFIAVSIVAFTVLGSVLEGIPAIVLFGPLLFPIARAVGVHEVHYAMIIILAMGIGLFAPPFGVGYYAACAIGRVDPAEGIGPIWGYLLALLVGLIVVAIFPWISIGFL
;
A
#
# COMPACT_ATOMS: atom_id res chain seq x y z
N MET A 1 -17.00 -35.58 -6.24
CA MET A 1 -15.85 -36.47 -6.37
C MET A 1 -14.52 -35.72 -6.31
N ALA A 2 -14.33 -34.60 -7.02
CA ALA A 2 -13.08 -33.84 -6.99
C ALA A 2 -12.69 -33.25 -5.61
N GLN A 3 -13.64 -32.88 -4.76
CA GLN A 3 -13.36 -32.40 -3.39
C GLN A 3 -12.89 -33.54 -2.44
N ALA A 4 -13.31 -34.76 -2.69
CA ALA A 4 -12.87 -35.93 -1.92
C ALA A 4 -11.44 -36.38 -2.32
N GLU A 5 -11.04 -36.14 -3.55
CA GLU A 5 -9.67 -36.40 -4.02
C GLU A 5 -8.67 -35.35 -3.56
N LEU A 6 -9.06 -34.08 -3.52
CA LEU A 6 -8.25 -32.99 -2.94
C LEU A 6 -8.07 -33.16 -1.42
N SER A 7 -9.11 -33.63 -0.71
CA SER A 7 -9.01 -33.96 0.72
C SER A 7 -8.13 -35.17 0.99
N ARG A 8 -8.13 -36.20 0.10
CA ARG A 8 -7.25 -37.35 0.20
C ARG A 8 -5.80 -37.07 -0.19
N ALA A 9 -5.57 -36.16 -1.15
CA ALA A 9 -4.22 -35.68 -1.47
C ALA A 9 -3.64 -34.82 -0.31
N ALA A 10 -4.45 -34.02 0.37
CA ALA A 10 -4.03 -33.27 1.57
C ALA A 10 -3.84 -34.14 2.82
N ALA A 11 -4.53 -35.32 2.91
CA ALA A 11 -4.42 -36.23 4.05
C ALA A 11 -3.37 -37.34 3.83
N GLY A 12 -2.89 -37.57 2.60
CA GLY A 12 -1.94 -38.62 2.25
C GLY A 12 -0.47 -38.24 2.39
N GLU A 13 -0.16 -36.97 2.55
CA GLU A 13 1.19 -36.49 2.90
C GLU A 13 1.32 -36.23 4.42
N ALA A 14 1.08 -37.28 5.22
CA ALA A 14 1.71 -37.37 6.54
C ALA A 14 3.22 -37.54 6.30
N MET A 15 3.89 -36.41 6.03
CA MET A 15 5.32 -36.31 5.85
C MET A 15 6.01 -36.92 7.07
N ALA A 16 6.76 -38.01 6.84
CA ALA A 16 7.84 -38.41 7.73
C ALA A 16 8.62 -37.17 8.17
N PRO A 17 9.13 -37.05 9.41
CA PRO A 17 9.83 -35.88 9.88
C PRO A 17 11.08 -35.66 9.02
N ARG A 18 10.95 -34.83 7.97
CA ARG A 18 12.11 -34.35 7.22
C ARG A 18 13.02 -33.71 8.25
N ARG A 19 14.22 -34.25 8.46
CA ARG A 19 15.29 -33.58 9.21
C ARG A 19 15.30 -32.14 8.75
N ARG A 20 14.94 -31.22 9.62
CA ARG A 20 14.97 -29.78 9.31
C ARG A 20 16.36 -29.50 8.79
N SER A 21 16.49 -29.10 7.52
CA SER A 21 17.80 -28.76 6.96
C SER A 21 18.41 -27.67 7.85
N LEU A 22 19.74 -27.68 8.04
CA LEU A 22 20.43 -26.66 8.83
C LEU A 22 20.01 -25.25 8.39
N ALA A 23 19.80 -25.06 7.08
CA ALA A 23 19.30 -23.82 6.51
C ALA A 23 17.88 -23.44 7.04
N ALA A 24 16.98 -24.43 7.24
CA ALA A 24 15.65 -24.16 7.79
C ALA A 24 15.67 -23.77 9.26
N SER A 25 16.55 -24.38 10.06
CA SER A 25 16.70 -24.03 11.47
C SER A 25 17.38 -22.67 11.64
N LEU A 26 18.37 -22.36 10.80
CA LEU A 26 19.05 -21.09 10.79
C LEU A 26 18.09 -19.94 10.41
N GLU A 27 17.30 -20.12 9.34
CA GLU A 27 16.31 -19.13 8.95
C GLU A 27 15.25 -18.89 10.02
N ALA A 28 14.77 -19.93 10.69
CA ALA A 28 13.79 -19.79 11.77
C ALA A 28 14.35 -18.98 12.96
N ARG A 29 15.64 -19.15 13.30
CA ARG A 29 16.30 -18.36 14.35
C ARG A 29 16.53 -16.90 13.90
N LEU A 30 17.04 -16.70 12.69
CA LEU A 30 17.21 -15.38 12.10
C LEU A 30 15.87 -14.64 11.98
N ALA A 31 14.80 -15.36 11.63
CA ALA A 31 13.47 -14.79 11.59
C ALA A 31 13.04 -14.20 12.93
N MET A 32 13.19 -14.94 14.02
CA MET A 32 12.86 -14.43 15.36
C MET A 32 13.74 -13.22 15.74
N LEU A 33 15.02 -13.24 15.36
CA LEU A 33 15.96 -12.14 15.61
C LEU A 33 15.60 -10.87 14.83
N VAL A 34 14.82 -10.94 13.77
CA VAL A 34 14.37 -9.78 12.99
C VAL A 34 12.92 -9.40 13.34
N GLU A 35 12.02 -10.39 13.46
CA GLU A 35 10.60 -10.15 13.71
C GLU A 35 10.33 -9.56 15.09
N ILE A 36 11.02 -10.06 16.14
CA ILE A 36 10.80 -9.55 17.50
C ILE A 36 11.26 -8.09 17.63
N PRO A 37 12.50 -7.69 17.21
CA PRO A 37 12.87 -6.28 17.23
C PRO A 37 11.95 -5.40 16.38
N ALA A 38 11.53 -5.85 15.18
CA ALA A 38 10.60 -5.11 14.36
C ALA A 38 9.26 -4.85 15.06
N ALA A 39 8.70 -5.87 15.73
CA ALA A 39 7.49 -5.72 16.54
C ALA A 39 7.69 -4.77 17.74
N LEU A 40 8.85 -4.85 18.42
CA LEU A 40 9.18 -3.97 19.53
C LEU A 40 9.35 -2.52 19.08
N LEU A 41 9.89 -2.28 17.87
CA LEU A 41 10.00 -0.95 17.29
C LEU A 41 8.62 -0.32 17.06
N VAL A 42 7.63 -1.07 16.56
CA VAL A 42 6.25 -0.57 16.43
C VAL A 42 5.69 -0.14 17.79
N VAL A 43 5.92 -0.95 18.84
CA VAL A 43 5.47 -0.59 20.19
C VAL A 43 6.21 0.66 20.69
N ALA A 44 7.53 0.73 20.50
CA ALA A 44 8.33 1.88 20.90
C ALA A 44 7.86 3.17 20.22
N GLU A 45 7.59 3.12 18.90
CA GLU A 45 7.03 4.24 18.15
C GLU A 45 5.70 4.72 18.74
N ILE A 46 4.76 3.79 19.00
CA ILE A 46 3.46 4.13 19.59
C ILE A 46 3.65 4.79 20.96
N VAL A 47 4.53 4.25 21.81
CA VAL A 47 4.75 4.77 23.16
C VAL A 47 5.42 6.14 23.14
N ILE A 48 6.47 6.32 22.34
CA ILE A 48 7.23 7.59 22.25
C ILE A 48 6.34 8.70 21.69
N LEU A 49 5.64 8.44 20.59
CA LEU A 49 4.78 9.42 19.96
C LEU A 49 3.57 9.76 20.83
N PHE A 50 2.96 8.76 21.48
CA PHE A 50 1.87 9.01 22.45
C PHE A 50 2.35 9.81 23.66
N ALA A 51 3.54 9.50 24.20
CA ALA A 51 4.13 10.29 25.28
C ALA A 51 4.39 11.75 24.84
N GLY A 52 4.84 11.96 23.60
CA GLY A 52 4.97 13.29 22.99
C GLY A 52 3.64 14.04 22.94
N VAL A 53 2.55 13.36 22.54
CA VAL A 53 1.19 13.92 22.53
C VAL A 53 0.75 14.32 23.92
N VAL A 54 0.88 13.44 24.91
CA VAL A 54 0.50 13.74 26.30
C VAL A 54 1.33 14.90 26.86
N ALA A 55 2.62 14.93 26.59
CA ALA A 55 3.49 16.02 27.04
C ALA A 55 3.14 17.37 26.42
N ARG A 56 2.80 17.37 25.12
CA ARG A 56 2.45 18.61 24.37
C ARG A 56 1.10 19.16 24.79
N TYR A 57 0.05 18.32 24.79
CA TYR A 57 -1.33 18.78 25.02
C TYR A 57 -1.79 18.69 26.47
N GLY A 58 -1.29 17.68 27.23
CA GLY A 58 -1.67 17.50 28.63
C GLY A 58 -0.80 18.28 29.60
N LEU A 59 0.53 18.25 29.41
CA LEU A 59 1.48 18.88 30.30
C LEU A 59 1.98 20.25 29.83
N HIS A 60 1.65 20.65 28.57
CA HIS A 60 2.15 21.87 27.91
C HIS A 60 3.69 21.99 27.92
N ARG A 61 4.39 20.84 27.87
CA ARG A 61 5.85 20.73 27.86
C ARG A 61 6.27 19.73 26.78
N PRO A 62 6.44 20.17 25.50
CA PRO A 62 6.79 19.29 24.40
C PRO A 62 8.14 18.62 24.64
N LEU A 63 8.22 17.32 24.30
CA LEU A 63 9.47 16.54 24.35
C LEU A 63 10.23 16.76 23.05
N ILE A 64 11.27 17.59 23.07
CA ILE A 64 12.05 17.96 21.86
C ILE A 64 12.72 16.74 21.22
N TRP A 65 13.10 15.76 22.03
CA TRP A 65 13.82 14.55 21.57
C TRP A 65 12.92 13.47 20.96
N SER A 66 11.60 13.55 21.22
CA SER A 66 10.68 12.45 20.84
C SER A 66 10.59 12.24 19.32
N ASP A 67 10.49 13.33 18.55
CA ASP A 67 10.36 13.26 17.10
C ASP A 67 11.66 12.75 16.45
N GLU A 68 12.83 13.15 17.00
CA GLU A 68 14.13 12.70 16.53
C GLU A 68 14.36 11.21 16.84
N LEU A 69 14.07 10.78 18.08
CA LEU A 69 14.17 9.37 18.43
C LEU A 69 13.23 8.50 17.61
N ALA A 70 11.98 8.95 17.42
CA ALA A 70 11.03 8.26 16.56
C ALA A 70 11.57 8.14 15.12
N SER A 71 12.15 9.22 14.55
CA SER A 71 12.75 9.16 13.20
C SER A 71 13.91 8.15 13.10
N ILE A 72 14.73 8.03 14.14
CA ILE A 72 15.81 7.04 14.19
C ILE A 72 15.25 5.62 14.20
N LEU A 73 14.31 5.35 15.10
CA LEU A 73 13.67 4.02 15.23
C LEU A 73 12.86 3.65 13.99
N PHE A 74 12.25 4.64 13.34
CA PHE A 74 11.43 4.45 12.15
C PHE A 74 12.22 3.90 10.96
N LEU A 75 13.45 4.37 10.71
CA LEU A 75 14.28 3.81 9.64
C LEU A 75 14.67 2.36 9.94
N TRP A 76 14.94 2.03 11.21
CA TRP A 76 15.14 0.64 11.64
C TRP A 76 13.88 -0.19 11.42
N LEU A 77 12.71 0.32 11.79
CA LEU A 77 11.43 -0.34 11.53
C LEU A 77 11.21 -0.59 10.04
N ALA A 78 11.49 0.41 9.19
CA ALA A 78 11.38 0.29 7.75
C ALA A 78 12.28 -0.83 7.21
N MET A 79 13.55 -0.87 7.60
CA MET A 79 14.52 -1.82 7.06
C MET A 79 14.36 -3.23 7.63
N LEU A 80 14.07 -3.38 8.93
CA LEU A 80 13.75 -4.69 9.51
C LEU A 80 12.40 -5.21 8.99
N GLY A 81 11.40 -4.35 8.85
CA GLY A 81 10.12 -4.69 8.24
C GLY A 81 10.27 -5.15 6.79
N ALA A 82 11.12 -4.45 5.99
CA ALA A 82 11.44 -4.88 4.63
C ALA A 82 12.12 -6.25 4.59
N ALA A 83 13.01 -6.55 5.55
CA ALA A 83 13.64 -7.87 5.66
C ALA A 83 12.62 -8.97 6.03
N VAL A 84 11.66 -8.67 6.93
CA VAL A 84 10.52 -9.58 7.23
C VAL A 84 9.66 -9.79 5.99
N ALA A 85 9.31 -8.73 5.27
CA ALA A 85 8.53 -8.80 4.03
C ALA A 85 9.24 -9.63 2.96
N PHE A 86 10.56 -9.46 2.81
CA PHE A 86 11.37 -10.26 1.89
C PHE A 86 11.31 -11.74 2.22
N ARG A 87 11.50 -12.11 3.48
CA ARG A 87 11.42 -13.48 3.94
C ARG A 87 10.04 -14.09 3.70
N ARG A 88 8.97 -13.35 3.98
CA ARG A 88 7.58 -13.80 3.82
C ARG A 88 7.08 -13.76 2.37
N SER A 89 7.86 -13.20 1.43
CA SER A 89 7.44 -12.94 0.04
C SER A 89 6.25 -11.98 -0.06
N GLU A 90 6.13 -11.05 0.87
CA GLU A 90 5.05 -10.08 0.98
C GLU A 90 5.40 -8.72 0.36
N HIS A 91 6.61 -8.56 -0.23
CA HIS A 91 6.89 -7.40 -1.07
C HIS A 91 5.93 -7.36 -2.27
N MET A 92 5.41 -6.17 -2.55
CA MET A 92 4.51 -5.93 -3.68
C MET A 92 5.17 -6.32 -4.99
N ARG A 93 4.51 -7.20 -5.75
CA ARG A 93 4.98 -7.71 -7.06
C ARG A 93 3.80 -8.04 -7.96
N MET A 94 3.99 -7.89 -9.25
CA MET A 94 3.00 -8.31 -10.23
C MET A 94 3.00 -9.82 -10.39
N THR A 95 1.93 -10.47 -9.98
CA THR A 95 1.82 -11.94 -10.03
C THR A 95 1.01 -12.45 -11.21
N ALA A 96 0.16 -11.63 -11.83
CA ALA A 96 -0.80 -12.05 -12.84
C ALA A 96 -0.13 -12.76 -14.05
N ILE A 97 0.94 -12.18 -14.60
CA ILE A 97 1.68 -12.76 -15.73
C ILE A 97 2.44 -14.02 -15.32
N VAL A 98 3.09 -13.98 -14.15
CA VAL A 98 3.84 -15.15 -13.65
C VAL A 98 2.90 -16.32 -13.35
N ALA A 99 1.70 -16.03 -12.81
CA ALA A 99 0.70 -17.04 -12.51
C ALA A 99 0.11 -17.70 -13.77
N SER A 100 0.02 -16.97 -14.89
CA SER A 100 -0.45 -17.51 -16.17
C SER A 100 0.59 -18.34 -16.93
N ALA A 101 1.87 -18.27 -16.51
CA ALA A 101 2.96 -19.02 -17.14
C ALA A 101 2.89 -20.52 -16.84
N LYS A 102 3.47 -21.35 -17.74
CA LYS A 102 3.61 -22.79 -17.51
C LYS A 102 4.38 -23.07 -16.21
N PRO A 103 4.11 -24.18 -15.49
CA PRO A 103 4.71 -24.44 -14.16
C PRO A 103 6.26 -24.35 -14.15
N ALA A 104 6.94 -24.88 -15.15
CA ALA A 104 8.40 -24.79 -15.25
C ALA A 104 8.90 -23.35 -15.44
N MET A 105 8.23 -22.55 -16.28
CA MET A 105 8.56 -21.13 -16.48
C MET A 105 8.26 -20.32 -15.23
N ARG A 106 7.15 -20.59 -14.55
CA ARG A 106 6.81 -19.94 -13.30
C ARG A 106 7.89 -20.18 -12.23
N ALA A 107 8.31 -21.45 -12.04
CA ALA A 107 9.39 -21.77 -11.11
C ALA A 107 10.70 -21.05 -11.47
N TYR A 108 11.03 -20.97 -12.77
CA TYR A 108 12.20 -20.24 -13.25
C TYR A 108 12.12 -18.75 -12.95
N LEU A 109 10.99 -18.10 -13.27
CA LEU A 109 10.78 -16.67 -13.01
C LEU A 109 10.84 -16.33 -11.50
N GLU A 110 10.33 -17.20 -10.63
CA GLU A 110 10.42 -17.01 -9.18
C GLU A 110 11.88 -17.02 -8.67
N VAL A 111 12.73 -17.88 -9.24
CA VAL A 111 14.17 -17.92 -8.93
C VAL A 111 14.88 -16.70 -9.54
N VAL A 112 14.59 -16.35 -10.79
CA VAL A 112 15.14 -15.13 -11.43
C VAL A 112 14.79 -13.87 -10.64
N ALA A 113 13.55 -13.76 -10.18
CA ALA A 113 13.12 -12.62 -9.36
C ALA A 113 13.93 -12.52 -8.04
N THR A 114 14.22 -13.67 -7.41
CA THR A 114 15.06 -13.72 -6.20
C THR A 114 16.51 -13.35 -6.52
N CYS A 115 17.06 -13.82 -7.65
CA CYS A 115 18.42 -13.48 -8.09
C CYS A 115 18.54 -11.99 -8.46
N ALA A 116 17.54 -11.41 -9.12
CA ALA A 116 17.51 -9.99 -9.45
C ALA A 116 17.46 -9.10 -8.20
N ALA A 117 16.62 -9.48 -7.21
CA ALA A 117 16.58 -8.79 -5.93
C ALA A 117 17.94 -8.89 -5.19
N LEU A 118 18.54 -10.07 -5.17
CA LEU A 118 19.88 -10.27 -4.59
C LEU A 118 20.95 -9.45 -5.31
N ALA A 119 20.90 -9.37 -6.64
CA ALA A 119 21.82 -8.54 -7.41
C ALA A 119 21.74 -7.07 -7.00
N PHE A 120 20.54 -6.50 -6.87
CA PHE A 120 20.38 -5.14 -6.35
C PHE A 120 20.95 -4.98 -4.94
N LEU A 121 20.64 -5.91 -4.04
CA LEU A 121 21.11 -5.85 -2.65
C LEU A 121 22.64 -5.90 -2.55
N LEU A 122 23.29 -6.74 -3.36
CA LEU A 122 24.76 -6.81 -3.41
C LEU A 122 25.37 -5.55 -4.02
N LEU A 123 24.76 -4.99 -5.07
CA LEU A 123 25.24 -3.78 -5.71
C LEU A 123 25.13 -2.55 -4.79
N ILE A 124 24.06 -2.44 -4.01
CA ILE A 124 23.83 -1.30 -3.12
C ILE A 124 24.53 -1.45 -1.75
N ALA A 125 25.01 -2.64 -1.41
CA ALA A 125 25.59 -2.92 -0.09
C ALA A 125 26.77 -2.00 0.25
N TRP A 126 27.71 -1.82 -0.70
CA TRP A 126 28.85 -0.93 -0.51
C TRP A 126 28.45 0.55 -0.42
N PRO A 127 27.66 1.11 -1.35
CA PRO A 127 27.13 2.46 -1.21
C PRO A 127 26.35 2.71 0.09
N ALA A 128 25.61 1.71 0.59
CA ALA A 128 24.89 1.82 1.84
C ALA A 128 25.83 1.88 3.06
N TYR A 129 26.91 1.09 3.04
CA TYR A 129 27.94 1.16 4.06
C TYR A 129 28.67 2.52 4.04
N GLU A 130 29.08 2.98 2.84
CA GLU A 130 29.75 4.27 2.64
C GLU A 130 28.88 5.43 3.16
N TYR A 131 27.59 5.42 2.83
CA TYR A 131 26.64 6.40 3.34
C TYR A 131 26.57 6.40 4.87
N ALA A 132 26.42 5.23 5.49
CA ALA A 132 26.36 5.14 6.96
C ALA A 132 27.67 5.58 7.63
N TYR A 133 28.81 5.35 6.97
CA TYR A 133 30.10 5.80 7.46
C TYR A 133 30.23 7.34 7.42
N GLU A 134 29.83 7.99 6.33
CA GLU A 134 29.81 9.46 6.22
C GLU A 134 28.83 10.09 7.25
N GLU A 135 27.67 9.47 7.47
CA GLU A 135 26.73 9.93 8.50
C GLU A 135 27.27 9.79 9.94
N SER A 136 28.35 9.05 10.17
CA SER A 136 28.99 8.93 11.49
C SER A 136 29.62 10.24 11.98
N PHE A 137 29.99 11.14 11.07
CA PHE A 137 30.56 12.45 11.37
C PHE A 137 29.50 13.53 11.67
N ILE A 138 28.24 13.22 11.45
CA ILE A 138 27.11 14.14 11.69
C ILE A 138 26.47 13.79 13.02
N THR A 139 26.19 14.79 13.83
CA THR A 139 25.43 14.64 15.09
C THR A 139 24.01 15.13 14.93
N THR A 140 23.09 14.44 15.57
CA THR A 140 21.68 14.79 15.58
C THR A 140 21.42 16.02 16.46
N PRO A 141 20.44 16.90 16.11
CA PRO A 141 20.29 18.19 16.77
C PRO A 141 19.77 18.12 18.22
N ALA A 142 18.80 17.23 18.52
CA ALA A 142 18.17 17.17 19.84
C ALA A 142 18.85 16.18 20.78
N LEU A 143 19.16 14.96 20.31
CA LEU A 143 19.80 13.91 21.10
C LEU A 143 21.32 14.04 21.20
N GLN A 144 21.96 14.82 20.31
CA GLN A 144 23.42 15.02 20.24
C GLN A 144 24.19 13.69 20.09
N ILE A 145 23.62 12.69 19.43
CA ILE A 145 24.24 11.41 19.11
C ILE A 145 24.66 11.37 17.64
N SER A 146 25.59 10.49 17.27
CA SER A 146 26.00 10.31 15.88
C SER A 146 24.84 9.78 15.04
N ASN A 147 24.63 10.38 13.85
CA ASN A 147 23.54 9.99 12.92
C ASN A 147 23.78 8.59 12.32
N VAL A 148 24.96 7.99 12.53
CA VAL A 148 25.23 6.59 12.16
C VAL A 148 24.20 5.62 12.78
N TRP A 149 23.71 5.92 13.98
CA TRP A 149 22.69 5.08 14.63
C TRP A 149 21.39 4.97 13.82
N ARG A 150 21.06 6.00 13.06
CA ARG A 150 19.95 5.99 12.11
C ARG A 150 20.38 5.34 10.79
N ALA A 151 21.46 5.82 10.18
CA ALA A 151 21.89 5.42 8.85
C ALA A 151 22.31 3.94 8.76
N ALA A 152 22.80 3.35 9.87
CA ALA A 152 23.18 1.94 9.94
C ALA A 152 22.02 0.97 9.67
N ALA A 153 20.77 1.42 9.80
CA ALA A 153 19.61 0.62 9.43
C ALA A 153 19.67 0.16 7.96
N LEU A 154 20.18 1.01 7.05
CA LEU A 154 20.25 0.71 5.62
C LEU A 154 21.20 -0.46 5.31
N PRO A 155 22.50 -0.43 5.64
CA PRO A 155 23.39 -1.55 5.34
C PRO A 155 23.00 -2.83 6.12
N VAL A 156 22.48 -2.72 7.35
CA VAL A 156 22.00 -3.87 8.11
C VAL A 156 20.79 -4.51 7.45
N GLY A 157 19.78 -3.74 7.07
CA GLY A 157 18.59 -4.26 6.38
C GLY A 157 18.91 -4.85 5.02
N VAL A 158 19.78 -4.21 4.23
CA VAL A 158 20.29 -4.74 2.95
C VAL A 158 21.00 -6.08 3.19
N GLY A 159 21.86 -6.18 4.19
CA GLY A 159 22.57 -7.42 4.55
C GLY A 159 21.62 -8.54 4.97
N LEU A 160 20.59 -8.23 5.79
CA LEU A 160 19.58 -9.21 6.22
C LEU A 160 18.73 -9.71 5.03
N MET A 161 18.29 -8.81 4.14
CA MET A 161 17.56 -9.20 2.93
C MET A 161 18.43 -10.06 2.01
N ALA A 162 19.70 -9.71 1.82
CA ALA A 162 20.63 -10.50 1.03
C ALA A 162 20.82 -11.90 1.63
N LEU A 163 20.98 -11.99 2.95
CA LEU A 163 21.09 -13.27 3.66
C LEU A 163 19.83 -14.14 3.46
N PHE A 164 18.62 -13.55 3.59
CA PHE A 164 17.37 -14.29 3.32
C PHE A 164 17.26 -14.72 1.85
N ALA A 165 17.75 -13.89 0.90
CA ALA A 165 17.81 -14.27 -0.51
C ALA A 165 18.71 -15.48 -0.73
N PHE A 166 19.92 -15.48 -0.16
CA PHE A 166 20.84 -16.64 -0.22
C PHE A 166 20.23 -17.91 0.39
N LEU A 167 19.60 -17.80 1.56
CA LEU A 167 18.95 -18.94 2.21
C LEU A 167 17.78 -19.48 1.36
N ARG A 168 17.02 -18.60 0.69
CA ARG A 168 15.96 -18.98 -0.23
C ARG A 168 16.51 -19.74 -1.45
N LEU A 169 17.56 -19.23 -2.09
CA LEU A 169 18.21 -19.87 -3.24
C LEU A 169 18.82 -21.22 -2.85
N ALA A 170 19.45 -21.32 -1.67
CA ALA A 170 20.01 -22.58 -1.15
C ALA A 170 18.94 -23.67 -0.92
N ARG A 171 17.67 -23.29 -0.78
CA ARG A 171 16.54 -24.21 -0.61
C ARG A 171 15.79 -24.54 -1.90
N ALA A 172 16.12 -23.91 -2.99
CA ALA A 172 15.39 -24.06 -4.27
C ALA A 172 15.42 -25.46 -4.86
N GLY A 173 16.11 -26.42 -4.23
CA GLY A 173 16.09 -27.86 -4.54
C GLY A 173 16.74 -28.26 -5.86
N ASP A 174 16.59 -27.47 -6.92
CA ASP A 174 17.20 -27.68 -8.23
C ASP A 174 18.33 -26.68 -8.49
N ILE A 175 19.56 -27.15 -8.31
CA ILE A 175 20.76 -26.34 -8.51
C ILE A 175 20.91 -25.86 -9.96
N ARG A 176 20.42 -26.64 -10.95
CA ARG A 176 20.50 -26.26 -12.35
C ARG A 176 19.61 -25.06 -12.65
N LEU A 177 18.42 -25.05 -12.04
CA LEU A 177 17.49 -23.93 -12.12
C LEU A 177 18.12 -22.65 -11.51
N VAL A 178 18.74 -22.77 -10.34
CA VAL A 178 19.42 -21.65 -9.68
C VAL A 178 20.60 -21.14 -10.51
N LEU A 179 21.46 -22.04 -11.00
CA LEU A 179 22.60 -21.66 -11.84
C LEU A 179 22.17 -20.98 -13.14
N SER A 180 21.13 -21.50 -13.80
CA SER A 180 20.59 -20.87 -15.02
C SER A 180 20.01 -19.48 -14.76
N ALA A 181 19.31 -19.27 -13.63
CA ALA A 181 18.77 -17.98 -13.25
C ALA A 181 19.88 -16.97 -12.90
N VAL A 182 20.88 -17.40 -12.12
CA VAL A 182 22.06 -16.57 -11.81
C VAL A 182 22.78 -16.18 -13.09
N LEU A 183 23.04 -17.15 -13.98
CA LEU A 183 23.71 -16.89 -15.27
C LEU A 183 22.93 -15.88 -16.10
N SER A 184 21.60 -15.99 -16.14
CA SER A 184 20.76 -15.05 -16.89
C SER A 184 20.84 -13.62 -16.33
N VAL A 185 20.79 -13.45 -15.00
CA VAL A 185 20.91 -12.13 -14.36
C VAL A 185 22.32 -11.55 -14.59
N VAL A 186 23.37 -12.36 -14.41
CA VAL A 186 24.77 -11.95 -14.65
C VAL A 186 24.99 -11.57 -16.12
N LEU A 187 24.41 -12.35 -17.05
CA LEU A 187 24.50 -12.07 -18.49
C LEU A 187 23.84 -10.74 -18.84
N VAL A 188 22.64 -10.47 -18.31
CA VAL A 188 21.95 -9.19 -18.53
C VAL A 188 22.80 -8.04 -17.98
N MET A 189 23.32 -8.17 -16.75
CA MET A 189 24.19 -7.15 -16.17
C MET A 189 25.47 -6.94 -16.99
N ALA A 190 26.10 -8.01 -17.49
CA ALA A 190 27.29 -7.94 -18.32
C ALA A 190 26.99 -7.25 -19.67
N VAL A 191 25.84 -7.54 -20.28
CA VAL A 191 25.40 -6.86 -21.52
C VAL A 191 25.25 -5.36 -21.29
N PHE A 192 24.59 -4.94 -20.21
CA PHE A 192 24.46 -3.52 -19.89
C PHE A 192 25.82 -2.87 -19.56
N TRP A 193 26.70 -3.56 -18.88
CA TRP A 193 28.05 -3.08 -18.60
C TRP A 193 28.88 -2.90 -19.88
N LEU A 194 28.86 -3.87 -20.79
CA LEU A 194 29.51 -3.79 -22.09
C LEU A 194 28.90 -2.71 -22.99
N ALA A 195 27.59 -2.46 -22.87
CA ALA A 195 26.88 -1.43 -23.60
C ALA A 195 27.14 0.00 -23.08
N GLN A 196 27.82 0.16 -21.93
CA GLN A 196 28.08 1.46 -21.32
C GLN A 196 28.62 2.54 -22.27
N PRO A 197 29.59 2.26 -23.19
CA PRO A 197 30.08 3.29 -24.12
C PRO A 197 29.02 3.81 -25.08
N TRP A 198 28.02 2.96 -25.44
CA TRP A 198 26.92 3.33 -26.32
C TRP A 198 25.77 4.00 -25.57
N LEU A 199 25.58 3.66 -24.29
CA LEU A 199 24.55 4.25 -23.44
C LEU A 199 24.84 5.72 -23.11
N ARG A 200 26.08 6.06 -22.74
CA ARG A 200 26.47 7.42 -22.32
C ARG A 200 26.05 8.53 -23.28
N PRO A 201 26.21 8.41 -24.61
CA PRO A 201 25.84 9.48 -25.55
C PRO A 201 24.31 9.58 -25.80
N LEU A 202 23.50 8.62 -25.36
CA LEU A 202 22.06 8.61 -25.62
C LEU A 202 21.26 9.63 -24.78
N GLY A 203 21.89 10.28 -23.78
CA GLY A 203 21.22 11.30 -22.96
C GLY A 203 19.91 10.81 -22.34
N ASN A 204 18.81 11.55 -22.55
CA ASN A 204 17.50 11.25 -21.94
C ASN A 204 16.84 9.95 -22.46
N ILE A 205 17.30 9.36 -23.55
CA ILE A 205 16.81 8.04 -24.01
C ILE A 205 17.12 6.96 -22.97
N ASN A 206 18.21 7.12 -22.21
CA ASN A 206 18.55 6.22 -21.12
C ASN A 206 17.46 6.13 -20.04
N LEU A 207 16.69 7.19 -19.81
CA LEU A 207 15.55 7.15 -18.89
C LEU A 207 14.48 6.15 -19.37
N ILE A 208 14.21 6.12 -20.67
CA ILE A 208 13.27 5.17 -21.25
C ILE A 208 13.83 3.74 -21.11
N ILE A 209 15.12 3.55 -21.40
CA ILE A 209 15.77 2.23 -21.29
C ILE A 209 15.70 1.70 -19.85
N PHE A 210 16.09 2.51 -18.88
CA PHE A 210 16.18 2.04 -17.49
C PHE A 210 14.84 2.11 -16.76
N PHE A 211 14.09 3.22 -16.84
CA PHE A 211 12.91 3.43 -16.02
C PHE A 211 11.65 2.84 -16.62
N VAL A 212 11.60 2.64 -17.93
CA VAL A 212 10.51 1.92 -18.59
C VAL A 212 10.96 0.50 -18.96
N GLY A 213 12.11 0.36 -19.62
CA GLY A 213 12.60 -0.94 -20.07
C GLY A 213 13.00 -1.86 -18.93
N VAL A 214 14.01 -1.49 -18.14
CA VAL A 214 14.52 -2.34 -17.04
C VAL A 214 13.48 -2.48 -15.93
N ALA A 215 12.89 -1.37 -15.44
CA ALA A 215 11.88 -1.44 -14.39
C ALA A 215 10.65 -2.22 -14.84
N GLY A 216 10.14 -1.95 -16.06
CA GLY A 216 9.01 -2.67 -16.62
C GLY A 216 9.31 -4.16 -16.79
N PHE A 217 10.46 -4.53 -17.36
CA PHE A 217 10.86 -5.93 -17.47
C PHE A 217 10.92 -6.63 -16.11
N CYS A 218 11.53 -5.99 -15.10
CA CYS A 218 11.56 -6.54 -13.74
C CYS A 218 10.16 -6.77 -13.18
N VAL A 219 9.25 -5.79 -13.33
CA VAL A 219 7.87 -5.90 -12.85
C VAL A 219 7.14 -7.06 -13.54
N PHE A 220 7.22 -7.16 -14.87
CA PHE A 220 6.58 -8.23 -15.64
C PHE A 220 7.22 -9.62 -15.40
N ALA A 221 8.50 -9.67 -15.06
CA ALA A 221 9.19 -10.90 -14.66
C ALA A 221 8.85 -11.34 -13.22
N GLY A 222 8.06 -10.55 -12.47
CA GLY A 222 7.67 -10.86 -11.09
C GLY A 222 8.69 -10.47 -10.03
N VAL A 223 9.71 -9.67 -10.38
CA VAL A 223 10.63 -9.07 -9.40
C VAL A 223 9.82 -8.08 -8.55
N PRO A 224 9.98 -8.11 -7.19
CA PRO A 224 9.28 -7.14 -6.37
C PRO A 224 9.64 -5.70 -6.76
N ILE A 225 8.65 -4.82 -6.78
CA ILE A 225 8.71 -3.47 -7.38
C ILE A 225 9.88 -2.66 -6.83
N ALA A 226 10.11 -2.70 -5.51
CA ALA A 226 11.22 -1.98 -4.88
C ALA A 226 12.59 -2.35 -5.46
N PHE A 227 12.83 -3.63 -5.70
CA PHE A 227 14.11 -4.11 -6.26
C PHE A 227 14.22 -3.82 -7.76
N GLY A 228 13.09 -3.89 -8.50
CA GLY A 228 13.05 -3.50 -9.91
C GLY A 228 13.36 -2.01 -10.10
N PHE A 229 12.78 -1.14 -9.27
CA PHE A 229 13.07 0.28 -9.25
C PHE A 229 14.53 0.54 -8.83
N GLY A 230 14.99 -0.17 -7.80
CA GLY A 230 16.38 -0.08 -7.34
C GLY A 230 17.37 -0.45 -8.43
N LEU A 231 17.17 -1.55 -9.17
CA LEU A 231 18.01 -1.94 -10.30
C LEU A 231 18.00 -0.91 -11.43
N ALA A 232 16.82 -0.35 -11.74
CA ALA A 232 16.69 0.63 -12.80
C ALA A 232 17.46 1.92 -12.49
N ILE A 233 17.28 2.50 -11.30
CA ILE A 233 18.00 3.73 -10.92
C ILE A 233 19.48 3.47 -10.69
N PHE A 234 19.85 2.35 -10.06
CA PHE A 234 21.26 2.00 -9.87
C PHE A 234 21.96 1.85 -11.23
N GLY A 235 21.37 1.09 -12.16
CA GLY A 235 21.92 0.89 -13.50
C GLY A 235 22.03 2.22 -14.28
N TYR A 236 21.00 3.08 -14.22
CA TYR A 236 21.04 4.40 -14.81
C TYR A 236 22.23 5.23 -14.27
N LEU A 237 22.35 5.35 -12.95
CA LEU A 237 23.43 6.15 -12.35
C LEU A 237 24.80 5.57 -12.63
N ALA A 238 25.01 4.28 -12.44
CA ALA A 238 26.30 3.62 -12.60
C ALA A 238 26.82 3.61 -14.03
N LEU A 239 25.91 3.47 -15.02
CA LEU A 239 26.32 3.27 -16.42
C LEU A 239 26.28 4.54 -17.25
N THR A 240 25.43 5.52 -16.89
CA THR A 240 25.21 6.70 -17.76
C THR A 240 25.66 8.01 -17.13
N THR A 241 25.88 8.07 -15.80
CA THR A 241 26.26 9.29 -15.09
C THR A 241 27.62 9.16 -14.40
N ARG A 242 28.08 10.25 -13.79
CA ARG A 242 29.28 10.29 -12.93
C ARG A 242 28.90 10.51 -11.45
N THR A 243 27.61 10.43 -11.12
CA THR A 243 27.13 10.65 -9.76
C THR A 243 27.58 9.52 -8.85
N PRO A 244 28.15 9.80 -7.67
CA PRO A 244 28.47 8.78 -6.68
C PRO A 244 27.23 7.97 -6.29
N LEU A 245 27.36 6.64 -6.22
CA LEU A 245 26.23 5.75 -5.93
C LEU A 245 25.69 5.91 -4.49
N MET A 246 26.49 6.42 -3.59
CA MET A 246 26.08 6.81 -2.24
C MET A 246 24.93 7.81 -2.25
N VAL A 247 24.85 8.70 -3.25
CA VAL A 247 23.75 9.66 -3.41
C VAL A 247 22.41 8.94 -3.56
N LEU A 248 22.36 7.79 -4.25
CA LEU A 248 21.14 6.98 -4.34
C LEU A 248 20.68 6.53 -2.95
N VAL A 249 21.60 6.07 -2.11
CA VAL A 249 21.29 5.62 -0.75
C VAL A 249 20.75 6.79 0.10
N GLY A 250 21.38 7.97 0.01
CA GLY A 250 20.89 9.17 0.68
C GLY A 250 19.48 9.57 0.22
N ARG A 251 19.15 9.42 -1.06
CA ARG A 251 17.79 9.64 -1.57
C ARG A 251 16.79 8.58 -1.11
N MET A 252 17.24 7.33 -0.99
CA MET A 252 16.42 6.28 -0.39
C MET A 252 16.14 6.57 1.08
N ASP A 253 17.14 6.98 1.84
CA ASP A 253 16.98 7.38 3.24
C ASP A 253 15.98 8.54 3.38
N GLU A 254 16.17 9.63 2.62
CA GLU A 254 15.28 10.78 2.61
C GLU A 254 13.82 10.36 2.31
N GLY A 255 13.64 9.49 1.31
CA GLY A 255 12.32 8.99 0.95
C GLY A 255 11.66 8.15 2.05
N MET A 256 12.44 7.33 2.78
CA MET A 256 11.91 6.43 3.80
C MET A 256 11.75 7.07 5.18
N SER A 257 12.54 8.10 5.50
CA SER A 257 12.60 8.69 6.84
C SER A 257 11.77 9.97 7.01
N HIS A 258 10.93 10.31 6.04
CA HIS A 258 10.08 11.50 6.14
C HIS A 258 9.08 11.36 7.30
N LEU A 259 9.07 12.32 8.24
CA LEU A 259 8.27 12.28 9.48
C LEU A 259 6.77 12.00 9.28
N ILE A 260 6.22 12.44 8.17
CA ILE A 260 4.82 12.18 7.81
C ILE A 260 4.55 10.67 7.64
N LEU A 261 5.53 9.93 7.14
CA LEU A 261 5.42 8.49 6.90
C LEU A 261 5.42 7.65 8.19
N LEU A 262 5.81 8.23 9.33
CA LEU A 262 5.63 7.63 10.65
C LEU A 262 4.16 7.25 10.92
N SER A 263 3.21 7.97 10.32
CA SER A 263 1.79 7.63 10.44
C SER A 263 1.41 6.33 9.71
N VAL A 264 2.21 5.84 8.74
CA VAL A 264 1.91 4.63 7.97
C VAL A 264 1.82 3.38 8.87
N PRO A 265 2.87 2.98 9.64
CA PRO A 265 2.76 1.83 10.52
C PRO A 265 1.66 2.02 11.58
N LEU A 266 1.44 3.23 12.06
CA LEU A 266 0.45 3.50 13.08
C LEU A 266 -0.98 3.31 12.58
N PHE A 267 -1.31 3.78 11.37
CA PHE A 267 -2.63 3.54 10.77
C PHE A 267 -2.82 2.08 10.37
N VAL A 268 -1.78 1.39 9.87
CA VAL A 268 -1.84 -0.05 9.61
C VAL A 268 -2.18 -0.81 10.88
N PHE A 269 -1.48 -0.53 11.98
CA PHE A 269 -1.76 -1.17 13.27
C PHE A 269 -3.15 -0.83 13.80
N LEU A 270 -3.57 0.43 13.69
CA LEU A 270 -4.93 0.87 14.07
C LEU A 270 -6.00 0.09 13.30
N GLY A 271 -5.83 -0.11 11.99
CA GLY A 271 -6.74 -0.90 11.16
C GLY A 271 -6.89 -2.34 11.64
N LEU A 272 -5.77 -3.03 11.90
CA LEU A 272 -5.75 -4.38 12.46
C LEU A 272 -6.39 -4.44 13.85
N LEU A 273 -6.17 -3.43 14.68
CA LEU A 273 -6.76 -3.32 16.02
C LEU A 273 -8.29 -3.21 15.97
N ILE A 274 -8.83 -2.44 15.03
CA ILE A 274 -10.27 -2.26 14.84
C ILE A 274 -10.93 -3.55 14.35
N GLU A 275 -10.25 -4.29 13.46
CA GLU A 275 -10.71 -5.62 13.05
C GLU A 275 -10.75 -6.58 14.25
N MET A 276 -9.66 -6.66 15.01
CA MET A 276 -9.53 -7.55 16.17
C MET A 276 -10.57 -7.28 17.26
N THR A 277 -10.81 -6.00 17.58
CA THR A 277 -11.75 -5.59 18.64
C THR A 277 -13.21 -5.75 18.26
N GLY A 278 -13.52 -5.96 16.97
CA GLY A 278 -14.87 -6.10 16.46
C GLY A 278 -15.61 -4.77 16.25
N MET A 279 -14.90 -3.65 16.29
CA MET A 279 -15.45 -2.31 16.00
C MET A 279 -16.08 -2.27 14.60
N ALA A 280 -15.40 -2.80 13.59
CA ALA A 280 -15.92 -2.89 12.23
C ALA A 280 -17.24 -3.67 12.16
N ARG A 281 -17.36 -4.79 12.89
CA ARG A 281 -18.60 -5.58 12.94
C ARG A 281 -19.76 -4.79 13.54
N ALA A 282 -19.49 -3.99 14.57
CA ALA A 282 -20.53 -3.17 15.20
C ALA A 282 -21.07 -2.11 14.21
N MET A 283 -20.19 -1.46 13.43
CA MET A 283 -20.61 -0.52 12.38
C MET A 283 -21.45 -1.20 11.29
N VAL A 284 -21.01 -2.35 10.79
CA VAL A 284 -21.75 -3.13 9.79
C VAL A 284 -23.12 -3.55 10.31
N ALA A 285 -23.20 -4.06 11.55
CA ALA A 285 -24.45 -4.47 12.16
C ALA A 285 -25.46 -3.31 12.33
N PHE A 286 -24.96 -2.13 12.71
CA PHE A 286 -25.80 -0.93 12.76
C PHE A 286 -26.36 -0.55 11.39
N LEU A 287 -25.51 -0.48 10.37
CA LEU A 287 -25.94 -0.17 9.01
C LEU A 287 -26.92 -1.21 8.45
N ALA A 288 -26.71 -2.50 8.74
CA ALA A 288 -27.60 -3.59 8.35
C ALA A 288 -29.00 -3.46 8.99
N ASN A 289 -29.05 -3.10 10.28
CA ASN A 289 -30.33 -2.82 10.96
C ASN A 289 -31.02 -1.57 10.41
N LEU A 290 -30.25 -0.56 9.98
CA LEU A 290 -30.79 0.69 9.46
C LEU A 290 -31.31 0.54 8.02
N LEU A 291 -30.53 -0.07 7.12
CA LEU A 291 -30.78 -0.08 5.68
C LEU A 291 -31.17 -1.47 5.13
N GLY A 292 -30.98 -2.55 5.89
CA GLY A 292 -31.17 -3.91 5.40
C GLY A 292 -32.60 -4.27 4.97
N HIS A 293 -33.59 -3.44 5.29
CA HIS A 293 -35.00 -3.65 4.96
C HIS A 293 -35.43 -3.00 3.64
N VAL A 294 -34.56 -2.24 2.95
CA VAL A 294 -34.86 -1.65 1.65
C VAL A 294 -34.34 -2.52 0.50
N ARG A 295 -34.85 -2.33 -0.71
CA ARG A 295 -34.39 -3.04 -1.91
C ARG A 295 -32.92 -2.65 -2.20
N GLY A 296 -32.06 -3.63 -2.39
CA GLY A 296 -30.60 -3.40 -2.45
C GLY A 296 -29.99 -3.02 -1.10
N GLY A 297 -30.72 -3.12 0.01
CA GLY A 297 -30.32 -2.60 1.32
C GLY A 297 -28.96 -3.11 1.80
N LEU A 298 -28.71 -4.41 1.71
CA LEU A 298 -27.41 -4.97 2.10
C LEU A 298 -26.27 -4.55 1.16
N HIS A 299 -26.56 -4.24 -0.10
CA HIS A 299 -25.58 -3.70 -1.04
C HIS A 299 -25.19 -2.25 -0.67
N TYR A 300 -26.17 -1.42 -0.27
CA TYR A 300 -25.87 -0.09 0.30
C TYR A 300 -25.11 -0.18 1.62
N VAL A 301 -25.46 -1.17 2.45
CA VAL A 301 -24.70 -1.44 3.70
C VAL A 301 -23.25 -1.79 3.38
N LEU A 302 -23.01 -2.60 2.34
CA LEU A 302 -21.66 -2.93 1.91
C LEU A 302 -20.89 -1.67 1.47
N VAL A 303 -21.49 -0.82 0.63
CA VAL A 303 -20.89 0.46 0.23
C VAL A 303 -20.60 1.32 1.46
N GLY A 304 -21.60 1.59 2.30
CA GLY A 304 -21.45 2.43 3.49
C GLY A 304 -20.46 1.88 4.52
N ALA A 305 -20.47 0.55 4.74
CA ALA A 305 -19.53 -0.10 5.66
C ALA A 305 -18.08 0.01 5.18
N MET A 306 -17.83 -0.19 3.87
CA MET A 306 -16.51 0.00 3.29
C MET A 306 -16.00 1.43 3.49
N TYR A 307 -16.87 2.43 3.32
CA TYR A 307 -16.51 3.84 3.57
C TYR A 307 -16.15 4.12 5.02
N LEU A 308 -16.95 3.61 5.96
CA LEU A 308 -16.72 3.84 7.39
C LEU A 308 -15.48 3.11 7.90
N VAL A 309 -15.26 1.86 7.46
CA VAL A 309 -14.10 1.07 7.87
C VAL A 309 -12.83 1.62 7.26
N SER A 310 -12.85 2.01 5.98
CA SER A 310 -11.70 2.61 5.31
C SER A 310 -11.29 3.95 5.92
N GLY A 311 -12.26 4.73 6.41
CA GLY A 311 -12.00 5.95 7.17
C GLY A 311 -11.23 5.73 8.50
N ILE A 312 -10.73 4.52 8.74
CA ILE A 312 -9.96 4.18 9.94
C ILE A 312 -8.72 3.35 9.60
N SER A 313 -8.86 2.31 8.75
CA SER A 313 -7.79 1.33 8.51
C SER A 313 -6.77 1.78 7.45
N GLY A 314 -7.21 2.56 6.48
CA GLY A 314 -6.40 2.96 5.34
C GLY A 314 -5.91 1.80 4.44
N SER A 315 -6.39 0.56 4.65
CA SER A 315 -6.00 -0.64 3.91
C SER A 315 -7.19 -1.32 3.25
N LYS A 316 -7.26 -1.27 1.91
CA LYS A 316 -8.34 -1.89 1.13
C LYS A 316 -8.56 -3.38 1.44
N ALA A 317 -7.47 -4.13 1.57
CA ALA A 317 -7.55 -5.57 1.84
C ALA A 317 -8.11 -5.85 3.23
N ALA A 318 -7.68 -5.09 4.25
CA ALA A 318 -8.21 -5.19 5.61
C ALA A 318 -9.69 -4.80 5.65
N ASP A 319 -10.09 -3.73 4.96
CA ASP A 319 -11.50 -3.29 4.88
C ASP A 319 -12.38 -4.37 4.28
N MET A 320 -11.99 -4.91 3.12
CA MET A 320 -12.71 -6.00 2.48
C MET A 320 -12.81 -7.24 3.37
N ALA A 321 -11.72 -7.60 4.05
CA ALA A 321 -11.66 -8.74 4.96
C ALA A 321 -12.53 -8.54 6.22
N ALA A 322 -12.70 -7.30 6.69
CA ALA A 322 -13.55 -6.99 7.83
C ALA A 322 -15.06 -7.01 7.46
N VAL A 323 -15.41 -6.56 6.26
CA VAL A 323 -16.82 -6.34 5.83
C VAL A 323 -17.42 -7.59 5.17
N ALA A 324 -16.71 -8.23 4.23
CA ALA A 324 -17.25 -9.32 3.43
C ALA A 324 -17.72 -10.54 4.26
N PRO A 325 -16.98 -11.05 5.27
CA PRO A 325 -17.44 -12.19 6.05
C PRO A 325 -18.72 -11.93 6.86
N VAL A 326 -19.00 -10.67 7.17
CA VAL A 326 -20.18 -10.27 7.93
C VAL A 326 -21.41 -10.18 7.03
N LEU A 327 -21.28 -9.64 5.82
CA LEU A 327 -22.41 -9.36 4.93
C LEU A 327 -22.70 -10.47 3.92
N PHE A 328 -21.68 -11.12 3.38
CA PHE A 328 -21.85 -12.10 2.29
C PHE A 328 -22.76 -13.27 2.64
N PRO A 329 -22.72 -13.88 3.85
CA PRO A 329 -23.62 -14.96 4.21
C PRO A 329 -25.10 -14.54 4.10
N GLU A 330 -25.44 -13.36 4.62
CA GLU A 330 -26.79 -12.84 4.60
C GLU A 330 -27.23 -12.44 3.18
N MET A 331 -26.33 -11.79 2.40
CA MET A 331 -26.61 -11.41 1.01
C MET A 331 -26.85 -12.65 0.13
N LYS A 332 -26.04 -13.71 0.31
CA LYS A 332 -26.23 -14.99 -0.38
C LYS A 332 -27.57 -15.66 0.02
N ALA A 333 -27.91 -15.62 1.31
CA ALA A 333 -29.20 -16.13 1.80
C ALA A 333 -30.41 -15.40 1.19
N ARG A 334 -30.26 -14.13 0.80
CA ARG A 334 -31.26 -13.33 0.07
C ARG A 334 -31.21 -13.51 -1.45
N GLY A 335 -30.40 -14.46 -1.96
CA GLY A 335 -30.33 -14.79 -3.38
C GLY A 335 -29.38 -13.92 -4.21
N ALA A 336 -28.53 -13.12 -3.60
CA ALA A 336 -27.51 -12.37 -4.32
C ALA A 336 -26.47 -13.31 -4.94
N ARG A 337 -26.11 -13.09 -6.20
CA ARG A 337 -25.13 -13.92 -6.93
C ARG A 337 -23.72 -13.67 -6.39
N PRO A 338 -22.92 -14.74 -6.10
CA PRO A 338 -21.59 -14.57 -5.56
C PRO A 338 -20.68 -13.65 -6.38
N GLY A 339 -20.74 -13.75 -7.70
CA GLY A 339 -19.98 -12.89 -8.62
C GLY A 339 -20.34 -11.40 -8.51
N ASP A 340 -21.62 -11.05 -8.31
CA ASP A 340 -22.06 -9.67 -8.09
C ASP A 340 -21.56 -9.11 -6.75
N LEU A 341 -21.54 -9.95 -5.69
CA LEU A 341 -21.07 -9.55 -4.37
C LEU A 341 -19.58 -9.17 -4.40
N VAL A 342 -18.78 -10.02 -5.04
CA VAL A 342 -17.34 -9.78 -5.19
C VAL A 342 -17.07 -8.57 -6.09
N ALA A 343 -17.84 -8.41 -7.16
CA ALA A 343 -17.70 -7.25 -8.04
C ALA A 343 -18.03 -5.93 -7.32
N LEU A 344 -19.07 -5.89 -6.51
CA LEU A 344 -19.40 -4.72 -5.70
C LEU A 344 -18.34 -4.47 -4.62
N LEU A 345 -17.88 -5.53 -3.93
CA LEU A 345 -16.81 -5.43 -2.93
C LEU A 345 -15.54 -4.83 -3.54
N ALA A 346 -15.13 -5.34 -4.71
CA ALA A 346 -13.99 -4.84 -5.46
C ALA A 346 -14.18 -3.36 -5.86
N ALA A 347 -15.33 -3.01 -6.43
CA ALA A 347 -15.62 -1.64 -6.83
C ALA A 347 -15.64 -0.67 -5.65
N THR A 348 -16.16 -1.08 -4.49
CA THR A 348 -16.10 -0.25 -3.28
C THR A 348 -14.67 -0.08 -2.79
N GLY A 349 -13.83 -1.12 -2.86
CA GLY A 349 -12.40 -1.03 -2.56
C GLY A 349 -11.63 -0.07 -3.47
N ALA A 350 -12.07 0.10 -4.73
CA ALA A 350 -11.41 1.00 -5.69
C ALA A 350 -11.48 2.49 -5.30
N GLN A 351 -12.49 2.90 -4.58
CA GLN A 351 -12.74 4.31 -4.24
C GLN A 351 -12.36 4.68 -2.81
N THR A 352 -12.15 3.70 -1.93
CA THR A 352 -11.96 3.96 -0.49
C THR A 352 -10.68 4.72 -0.16
N GLU A 353 -9.70 4.77 -1.05
CA GLU A 353 -8.44 5.51 -0.84
C GLU A 353 -8.60 7.03 -0.81
N THR A 354 -9.73 7.57 -1.27
CA THR A 354 -10.02 9.00 -1.13
C THR A 354 -10.51 9.37 0.27
N ILE A 355 -10.88 8.39 1.09
CA ILE A 355 -11.46 8.61 2.41
C ILE A 355 -10.36 8.66 3.47
N PRO A 356 -10.21 9.80 4.18
CA PRO A 356 -9.21 9.93 5.24
C PRO A 356 -9.55 9.12 6.49
N PRO A 357 -8.51 8.60 7.19
CA PRO A 357 -7.11 8.58 6.81
C PRO A 357 -6.78 7.50 5.78
N SER A 358 -6.01 7.83 4.76
CA SER A 358 -5.60 6.91 3.70
C SER A 358 -4.08 6.92 3.56
N LEU A 359 -3.48 5.72 3.47
CA LEU A 359 -2.04 5.57 3.25
C LEU A 359 -1.60 6.21 1.93
N VAL A 360 -2.46 6.19 0.92
CA VAL A 360 -2.18 6.79 -0.40
C VAL A 360 -2.18 8.31 -0.31
N LEU A 361 -3.15 8.93 0.40
CA LEU A 361 -3.16 10.38 0.63
C LEU A 361 -1.93 10.85 1.40
N ILE A 362 -1.53 10.11 2.44
CA ILE A 362 -0.32 10.38 3.22
C ILE A 362 0.92 10.29 2.34
N THR A 363 1.01 9.26 1.49
CA THR A 363 2.11 9.09 0.55
C THR A 363 2.20 10.23 -0.45
N ILE A 364 1.05 10.66 -1.03
CA ILE A 364 1.02 11.84 -1.90
C ILE A 364 1.58 13.06 -1.17
N GLY A 365 1.06 13.37 0.01
CA GLY A 365 1.55 14.50 0.81
C GLY A 365 3.04 14.46 1.06
N SER A 366 3.58 13.27 1.39
CA SER A 366 5.01 13.07 1.64
C SER A 366 5.88 13.31 0.40
N VAL A 367 5.48 12.77 -0.77
CA VAL A 367 6.35 12.79 -1.97
C VAL A 367 6.14 14.01 -2.86
N THR A 368 5.01 14.73 -2.73
CA THR A 368 4.68 15.90 -3.57
C THR A 368 4.68 17.22 -2.82
N GLY A 369 4.72 17.16 -1.48
CA GLY A 369 4.64 18.34 -0.61
C GLY A 369 3.23 18.95 -0.51
N VAL A 370 2.19 18.30 -1.02
CA VAL A 370 0.80 18.75 -0.87
C VAL A 370 0.33 18.56 0.57
N SER A 371 -0.36 19.54 1.11
CA SER A 371 -0.87 19.49 2.48
C SER A 371 -1.77 18.28 2.72
N ILE A 372 -1.45 17.47 3.75
CA ILE A 372 -2.27 16.31 4.13
C ILE A 372 -3.65 16.74 4.61
N SER A 373 -3.75 17.86 5.35
CA SER A 373 -5.03 18.42 5.78
C SER A 373 -5.89 18.77 4.57
N ALA A 374 -5.31 19.40 3.55
CA ALA A 374 -6.00 19.72 2.30
C ALA A 374 -6.42 18.44 1.54
N LEU A 375 -5.55 17.42 1.48
CA LEU A 375 -5.89 16.14 0.87
C LEU A 375 -7.03 15.42 1.62
N PHE A 376 -7.02 15.45 2.95
CA PHE A 376 -8.07 14.87 3.78
C PHE A 376 -9.41 15.59 3.63
N THR A 377 -9.37 16.91 3.46
CA THR A 377 -10.57 17.71 3.19
C THR A 377 -11.11 17.41 1.78
N GLY A 378 -10.24 17.45 0.79
CA GLY A 378 -10.59 17.31 -0.63
C GLY A 378 -11.07 15.91 -1.03
N GLY A 379 -10.78 14.88 -0.24
CA GLY A 379 -11.14 13.48 -0.55
C GLY A 379 -12.59 13.11 -0.25
N LEU A 380 -13.29 13.84 0.63
CA LEU A 380 -14.63 13.45 1.10
C LEU A 380 -15.70 13.50 0.02
N LEU A 381 -15.86 14.64 -0.63
CA LEU A 381 -16.91 14.79 -1.65
C LEU A 381 -16.69 13.90 -2.88
N PRO A 382 -15.47 13.76 -3.43
CA PRO A 382 -15.21 12.75 -4.44
C PRO A 382 -15.66 11.36 -4.02
N GLY A 383 -15.36 10.96 -2.78
CA GLY A 383 -15.88 9.72 -2.21
C GLY A 383 -17.40 9.61 -2.25
N VAL A 384 -18.10 10.64 -1.79
CA VAL A 384 -19.58 10.69 -1.81
C VAL A 384 -20.13 10.60 -3.23
N VAL A 385 -19.54 11.30 -4.20
CA VAL A 385 -19.94 11.22 -5.62
C VAL A 385 -19.85 9.78 -6.14
N LEU A 386 -18.75 9.09 -5.85
CA LEU A 386 -18.60 7.70 -6.28
C LEU A 386 -19.55 6.75 -5.53
N ALA A 387 -19.82 6.99 -4.24
CA ALA A 387 -20.82 6.24 -3.51
C ALA A 387 -22.23 6.41 -4.14
N ILE A 388 -22.57 7.61 -4.59
CA ILE A 388 -23.84 7.89 -5.27
C ILE A 388 -23.90 7.15 -6.60
N THR A 389 -22.85 7.18 -7.43
CA THR A 389 -22.85 6.47 -8.72
C THR A 389 -22.93 4.96 -8.56
N LEU A 390 -22.23 4.38 -7.58
CA LEU A 390 -22.38 2.95 -7.23
C LEU A 390 -23.78 2.64 -6.70
N SER A 391 -24.32 3.47 -5.82
CA SER A 391 -25.64 3.29 -5.26
C SER A 391 -26.75 3.39 -6.32
N ALA A 392 -26.58 4.27 -7.31
CA ALA A 392 -27.48 4.37 -8.45
C ALA A 392 -27.50 3.07 -9.29
N LEU A 393 -26.32 2.46 -9.52
CA LEU A 393 -26.23 1.17 -10.20
C LEU A 393 -26.85 0.03 -9.36
N VAL A 394 -26.60 0.02 -8.05
CA VAL A 394 -27.22 -0.93 -7.11
C VAL A 394 -28.75 -0.80 -7.16
N TRP A 395 -29.26 0.44 -7.09
CA TRP A 395 -30.69 0.69 -7.20
C TRP A 395 -31.26 0.12 -8.52
N TRP A 396 -30.60 0.36 -9.63
CA TRP A 396 -31.05 -0.13 -10.93
C TRP A 396 -31.03 -1.66 -11.02
N ARG A 397 -30.01 -2.33 -10.47
CA ARG A 397 -29.86 -3.80 -10.49
C ARG A 397 -30.83 -4.50 -9.55
N TYR A 398 -31.08 -3.95 -8.36
CA TYR A 398 -31.82 -4.60 -7.28
C TYR A 398 -33.23 -4.01 -7.04
N ARG A 399 -33.72 -3.17 -7.95
CA ARG A 399 -35.07 -2.56 -7.85
C ARG A 399 -36.22 -3.57 -7.79
N SER A 400 -36.01 -4.81 -8.26
CA SER A 400 -36.99 -5.90 -8.26
C SER A 400 -36.71 -6.97 -7.20
N GLU A 401 -35.81 -6.70 -6.22
CA GLU A 401 -35.53 -7.63 -5.13
C GLU A 401 -36.79 -7.91 -4.31
N ASP A 402 -37.06 -9.20 -4.04
CA ASP A 402 -38.18 -9.63 -3.19
C ASP A 402 -37.79 -9.49 -1.71
N LEU A 403 -38.54 -8.64 -1.01
CA LEU A 403 -38.36 -8.37 0.43
C LEU A 403 -39.42 -9.05 1.31
N SER A 404 -40.26 -9.95 0.76
CA SER A 404 -41.36 -10.59 1.48
C SER A 404 -40.92 -11.30 2.77
N HIS A 405 -39.68 -11.79 2.81
CA HIS A 405 -39.10 -12.48 3.96
C HIS A 405 -38.22 -11.59 4.86
N VAL A 406 -38.04 -10.32 4.51
CA VAL A 406 -37.13 -9.40 5.24
C VAL A 406 -37.94 -8.62 6.27
N LYS A 407 -37.62 -8.84 7.55
CA LYS A 407 -38.25 -8.08 8.63
C LYS A 407 -37.47 -6.76 8.86
N ARG A 408 -38.21 -5.67 8.96
CA ARG A 408 -37.66 -4.38 9.39
C ARG A 408 -37.24 -4.46 10.85
N ALA A 409 -36.04 -4.04 11.18
CA ALA A 409 -35.59 -3.94 12.56
C ALA A 409 -36.45 -2.95 13.36
N LYS A 410 -36.76 -3.29 14.60
CA LYS A 410 -37.52 -2.40 15.50
C LYS A 410 -36.67 -1.17 15.87
N GLY A 411 -37.34 -0.03 16.09
CA GLY A 411 -36.64 1.20 16.47
C GLY A 411 -35.68 1.03 17.65
N GLY A 412 -36.06 0.25 18.67
CA GLY A 412 -35.18 -0.08 19.79
C GLY A 412 -33.93 -0.88 19.43
N GLU A 413 -34.02 -1.77 18.41
CA GLU A 413 -32.87 -2.54 17.90
C GLU A 413 -31.90 -1.63 17.15
N ILE A 414 -32.43 -0.69 16.36
CA ILE A 414 -31.63 0.31 15.64
C ILE A 414 -30.89 1.21 16.64
N VAL A 415 -31.59 1.75 17.64
CA VAL A 415 -30.98 2.59 18.68
C VAL A 415 -29.92 1.82 19.47
N ARG A 416 -30.20 0.58 19.86
CA ARG A 416 -29.24 -0.27 20.56
C ARG A 416 -28.00 -0.54 19.72
N SER A 417 -28.15 -0.89 18.44
CA SER A 417 -27.03 -1.14 17.53
C SER A 417 -26.23 0.15 17.25
N PHE A 418 -26.90 1.30 17.17
CA PHE A 418 -26.25 2.62 17.06
C PHE A 418 -25.40 2.93 18.29
N LEU A 419 -25.93 2.77 19.51
CA LEU A 419 -25.18 3.04 20.73
C LEU A 419 -23.96 2.11 20.86
N ILE A 420 -24.09 0.84 20.45
CA ILE A 420 -22.96 -0.09 20.42
C ILE A 420 -21.93 0.33 19.35
N ALA A 421 -22.37 0.79 18.19
CA ALA A 421 -21.48 1.22 17.11
C ALA A 421 -20.90 2.62 17.32
N LEU A 422 -21.49 3.45 18.18
CA LEU A 422 -21.13 4.86 18.36
C LEU A 422 -19.63 5.10 18.62
N PRO A 423 -18.92 4.33 19.49
CA PRO A 423 -17.50 4.50 19.68
C PRO A 423 -16.70 4.26 18.38
N ALA A 424 -17.11 3.25 17.60
CA ALA A 424 -16.46 2.96 16.32
C ALA A 424 -16.78 4.01 15.25
N LEU A 425 -18.04 4.47 15.20
CA LEU A 425 -18.49 5.51 14.25
C LEU A 425 -17.84 6.87 14.52
N ALA A 426 -17.60 7.22 15.78
CA ALA A 426 -17.01 8.50 16.15
C ALA A 426 -15.55 8.62 15.69
N LEU A 427 -14.80 7.51 15.68
CA LEU A 427 -13.35 7.52 15.46
C LEU A 427 -12.92 8.16 14.13
N PRO A 428 -13.44 7.79 12.95
CA PRO A 428 -13.03 8.41 11.68
C PRO A 428 -13.33 9.90 11.63
N PHE A 429 -14.45 10.33 12.24
CA PHE A 429 -14.81 11.75 12.27
C PHE A 429 -13.88 12.56 13.20
N VAL A 430 -13.52 12.00 14.35
CA VAL A 430 -12.59 12.65 15.30
C VAL A 430 -11.19 12.73 14.70
N ILE A 431 -10.68 11.65 14.11
CA ILE A 431 -9.39 11.62 13.43
C ILE A 431 -9.34 12.71 12.35
N ARG A 432 -10.34 12.74 11.49
CA ARG A 432 -10.40 13.72 10.42
C ARG A 432 -10.48 15.16 10.95
N ALA A 433 -11.38 15.44 11.87
CA ALA A 433 -11.56 16.80 12.41
C ALA A 433 -10.25 17.29 13.03
N ALA A 434 -9.57 16.47 13.82
CA ALA A 434 -8.31 16.86 14.46
C ALA A 434 -7.20 17.23 13.45
N VAL A 435 -7.11 16.50 12.32
CA VAL A 435 -6.12 16.79 11.28
C VAL A 435 -6.51 17.99 10.44
N VAL A 436 -7.78 18.11 10.04
CA VAL A 436 -8.27 19.19 9.17
C VAL A 436 -8.23 20.55 9.89
N GLU A 437 -8.62 20.58 11.15
CA GLU A 437 -8.58 21.79 11.98
C GLU A 437 -7.15 22.13 12.47
N GLY A 438 -6.16 21.30 12.13
CA GLY A 438 -4.76 21.52 12.52
C GLY A 438 -4.50 21.37 14.03
N VAL A 439 -5.43 20.74 14.76
CA VAL A 439 -5.29 20.48 16.19
C VAL A 439 -4.17 19.47 16.44
N ALA A 440 -4.05 18.45 15.59
CA ALA A 440 -3.01 17.43 15.70
C ALA A 440 -2.57 16.94 14.32
N THR A 441 -1.32 16.49 14.21
CA THR A 441 -0.76 15.88 13.00
C THR A 441 -1.36 14.49 12.75
N ALA A 442 -1.24 13.96 11.53
CA ALA A 442 -1.67 12.60 11.20
C ALA A 442 -1.00 11.54 12.08
N THR A 443 0.27 11.74 12.43
CA THR A 443 1.04 10.86 13.32
C THR A 443 0.50 10.87 14.75
N GLU A 444 0.22 12.07 15.30
CA GLU A 444 -0.34 12.21 16.65
C GLU A 444 -1.75 11.60 16.75
N VAL A 445 -2.58 11.87 15.75
CA VAL A 445 -3.97 11.36 15.73
C VAL A 445 -4.00 9.83 15.61
N SER A 446 -3.07 9.23 14.86
CA SER A 446 -2.98 7.77 14.74
C SER A 446 -2.64 7.10 16.08
N THR A 447 -1.72 7.69 16.87
CA THR A 447 -1.39 7.18 18.21
C THR A 447 -2.55 7.34 19.20
N ILE A 448 -3.25 8.47 19.17
CA ILE A 448 -4.48 8.68 19.94
C ILE A 448 -5.53 7.63 19.55
N GLY A 449 -5.71 7.39 18.23
CA GLY A 449 -6.63 6.39 17.70
C GLY A 449 -6.30 4.96 18.17
N ILE A 450 -5.02 4.59 18.24
CA ILE A 450 -4.56 3.29 18.76
C ILE A 450 -4.95 3.14 20.23
N VAL A 451 -4.61 4.13 21.07
CA VAL A 451 -4.95 4.09 22.50
C VAL A 451 -6.47 4.05 22.68
N TYR A 452 -7.21 4.87 21.95
CA TYR A 452 -8.67 4.83 21.95
C TYR A 452 -9.22 3.45 21.56
N GLY A 453 -8.73 2.87 20.44
CA GLY A 453 -9.14 1.55 19.98
C GLY A 453 -8.85 0.43 20.99
N MET A 454 -7.71 0.50 21.68
CA MET A 454 -7.38 -0.42 22.78
C MET A 454 -8.36 -0.27 23.94
N VAL A 455 -8.60 0.95 24.42
CA VAL A 455 -9.50 1.23 25.54
C VAL A 455 -10.93 0.78 25.21
N VAL A 456 -11.43 1.15 24.03
CA VAL A 456 -12.77 0.76 23.58
C VAL A 456 -12.88 -0.77 23.39
N GLY A 457 -11.86 -1.39 22.80
CA GLY A 457 -11.81 -2.85 22.64
C GLY A 457 -11.84 -3.61 23.96
N LEU A 458 -11.10 -3.14 24.96
CA LEU A 458 -11.02 -3.75 26.30
C LEU A 458 -12.27 -3.50 27.15
N LEU A 459 -12.73 -2.25 27.21
CA LEU A 459 -13.77 -1.84 28.17
C LEU A 459 -15.19 -1.94 27.59
N VAL A 460 -15.39 -1.54 26.32
CA VAL A 460 -16.70 -1.47 25.69
C VAL A 460 -17.05 -2.79 25.00
N TYR A 461 -16.22 -3.21 24.07
CA TYR A 461 -16.49 -4.45 23.31
C TYR A 461 -16.07 -5.71 24.05
N ARG A 462 -15.13 -5.60 25.00
CA ARG A 462 -14.58 -6.73 25.78
C ARG A 462 -14.07 -7.85 24.88
N ARG A 463 -13.53 -7.49 23.72
CA ARG A 463 -12.98 -8.37 22.71
C ARG A 463 -11.56 -7.93 22.41
N PHE A 464 -10.62 -8.46 23.16
CA PHE A 464 -9.21 -8.21 22.96
C PHE A 464 -8.44 -9.52 23.05
N ASP A 465 -7.89 -9.97 21.93
CA ASP A 465 -7.10 -11.21 21.87
C ASP A 465 -5.60 -10.89 21.97
N TRP A 466 -5.05 -11.00 23.16
CA TRP A 466 -3.63 -10.78 23.43
C TRP A 466 -2.71 -11.67 22.60
N ARG A 467 -3.17 -12.85 22.16
CA ARG A 467 -2.39 -13.77 21.33
C ARG A 467 -2.20 -13.26 19.91
N ARG A 468 -3.11 -12.43 19.43
CA ARG A 468 -3.02 -11.80 18.11
C ARG A 468 -2.12 -10.55 18.09
N LEU A 469 -1.77 -9.99 19.25
CA LEU A 469 -1.04 -8.72 19.32
C LEU A 469 0.34 -8.81 18.64
N VAL A 470 1.15 -9.81 19.00
CA VAL A 470 2.49 -9.99 18.40
C VAL A 470 2.42 -10.24 16.89
N PRO A 471 1.58 -11.17 16.38
CA PRO A 471 1.35 -11.30 14.94
C PRO A 471 0.96 -10.00 14.24
N MET A 472 0.06 -9.20 14.81
CA MET A 472 -0.36 -7.90 14.26
C MET A 472 0.79 -6.89 14.19
N LEU A 473 1.63 -6.82 15.23
CA LEU A 473 2.81 -5.95 15.25
C LEU A 473 3.81 -6.35 14.15
N ILE A 474 4.04 -7.65 13.96
CA ILE A 474 4.92 -8.16 12.91
C ILE A 474 4.34 -7.89 11.53
N GLU A 475 3.03 -8.06 11.34
CA GLU A 475 2.32 -7.75 10.10
C GLU A 475 2.41 -6.25 9.78
N THR A 476 2.23 -5.40 10.78
CA THR A 476 2.40 -3.95 10.68
C THR A 476 3.81 -3.59 10.22
N ALA A 477 4.84 -4.13 10.86
CA ALA A 477 6.23 -3.89 10.49
C ALA A 477 6.52 -4.37 9.06
N CYS A 478 6.02 -5.57 8.71
CA CYS A 478 6.18 -6.18 7.39
C CYS A 478 5.59 -5.31 6.27
N LEU A 479 4.32 -4.93 6.40
CA LEU A 479 3.63 -4.11 5.40
C LEU A 479 4.27 -2.72 5.29
N SER A 480 4.57 -2.08 6.43
CA SER A 480 5.23 -0.78 6.45
C SER A 480 6.60 -0.82 5.80
N GLY A 481 7.42 -1.82 6.12
CA GLY A 481 8.75 -1.96 5.51
C GLY A 481 8.69 -2.22 4.00
N ALA A 482 7.72 -3.02 3.53
CA ALA A 482 7.52 -3.24 2.11
C ALA A 482 7.16 -1.94 1.38
N ILE A 483 6.26 -1.13 1.94
CA ILE A 483 5.85 0.18 1.39
C ILE A 483 7.02 1.16 1.41
N LEU A 484 7.70 1.29 2.54
CA LEU A 484 8.78 2.27 2.72
C LEU A 484 9.98 1.98 1.82
N LEU A 485 10.33 0.72 1.59
CA LEU A 485 11.41 0.37 0.65
C LEU A 485 11.05 0.76 -0.79
N ILE A 486 9.77 0.63 -1.20
CA ILE A 486 9.31 1.12 -2.51
C ILE A 486 9.44 2.64 -2.57
N ILE A 487 8.99 3.34 -1.52
CA ILE A 487 9.10 4.80 -1.46
C ILE A 487 10.57 5.23 -1.58
N GLY A 488 11.48 4.59 -0.86
CA GLY A 488 12.91 4.90 -0.93
C GLY A 488 13.48 4.74 -2.33
N THR A 489 13.28 3.58 -2.97
CA THR A 489 13.81 3.33 -4.32
C THR A 489 13.16 4.21 -5.37
N ALA A 490 11.86 4.47 -5.27
CA ALA A 490 11.15 5.36 -6.18
C ALA A 490 11.53 6.83 -6.00
N THR A 491 11.86 7.28 -4.77
CA THR A 491 12.42 8.62 -4.52
C THR A 491 13.77 8.78 -5.23
N GLY A 492 14.61 7.73 -5.20
CA GLY A 492 15.84 7.70 -6.00
C GLY A 492 15.56 7.86 -7.51
N MET A 493 14.57 7.14 -8.05
CA MET A 493 14.17 7.28 -9.46
C MET A 493 13.63 8.68 -9.78
N ALA A 494 12.77 9.24 -8.94
CA ALA A 494 12.21 10.58 -9.11
C ALA A 494 13.32 11.65 -9.08
N TRP A 495 14.31 11.49 -8.21
CA TRP A 495 15.48 12.34 -8.20
C TRP A 495 16.28 12.23 -9.51
N GLY A 496 16.51 11.02 -10.03
CA GLY A 496 17.19 10.81 -11.31
C GLY A 496 16.47 11.47 -12.49
N LEU A 497 15.13 11.38 -12.54
CA LEU A 497 14.29 12.07 -13.51
C LEU A 497 14.44 13.59 -13.43
N THR A 498 14.48 14.12 -12.23
CA THR A 498 14.60 15.57 -12.00
C THR A 498 15.99 16.07 -12.43
N GLN A 499 17.06 15.36 -12.05
CA GLN A 499 18.45 15.72 -12.39
C GLN A 499 18.73 15.66 -13.90
N SER A 500 18.10 14.75 -14.62
CA SER A 500 18.23 14.65 -16.08
C SER A 500 17.61 15.81 -16.86
N GLY A 501 16.82 16.68 -16.20
CA GLY A 501 16.04 17.73 -16.83
C GLY A 501 14.80 17.22 -17.59
N PHE A 502 14.50 15.92 -17.53
CA PHE A 502 13.35 15.31 -18.17
C PHE A 502 12.03 15.94 -17.71
N SER A 503 11.92 16.26 -16.41
CA SER A 503 10.73 16.92 -15.84
C SER A 503 10.41 18.23 -16.56
N ARG A 504 11.43 19.03 -16.91
CA ARG A 504 11.25 20.28 -17.65
C ARG A 504 10.80 20.04 -19.10
N SER A 505 11.41 19.06 -19.76
CA SER A 505 11.04 18.70 -21.13
C SER A 505 9.60 18.16 -21.20
N LEU A 506 9.21 17.33 -20.23
CA LEU A 506 7.85 16.82 -20.15
C LEU A 506 6.84 17.92 -19.82
N ALA A 507 7.17 18.85 -18.91
CA ALA A 507 6.33 20.01 -18.61
C ALA A 507 6.10 20.87 -19.87
N ALA A 508 7.16 21.17 -20.63
CA ALA A 508 7.05 21.92 -21.89
C ALA A 508 6.17 21.19 -22.92
N ALA A 509 6.32 19.86 -23.03
CA ALA A 509 5.48 19.06 -23.93
C ALA A 509 4.00 19.06 -23.48
N MET A 510 3.73 18.94 -22.18
CA MET A 510 2.37 18.89 -21.64
C MET A 510 1.67 20.25 -21.71
N THR A 511 2.39 21.35 -21.42
CA THR A 511 1.83 22.70 -21.53
C THR A 511 1.54 23.11 -22.98
N GLY A 512 2.24 22.51 -23.95
CA GLY A 512 2.00 22.70 -25.38
C GLY A 512 0.87 21.86 -25.97
N LEU A 513 0.21 20.99 -25.19
CA LEU A 513 -0.87 20.16 -25.72
C LEU A 513 -2.12 20.98 -26.04
N PRO A 514 -2.76 20.75 -27.20
CA PRO A 514 -4.04 21.36 -27.51
C PRO A 514 -5.11 20.91 -26.52
N GLY A 515 -5.89 21.85 -25.96
CA GLY A 515 -6.91 21.58 -24.94
C GLY A 515 -6.46 21.81 -23.49
N GLY A 516 -5.18 22.14 -23.25
CA GLY A 516 -4.67 22.60 -21.96
C GLY A 516 -4.97 21.66 -20.77
N PRO A 517 -5.55 22.17 -19.64
CA PRO A 517 -5.82 21.39 -18.44
C PRO A 517 -6.68 20.13 -18.69
N ALA A 518 -7.69 20.24 -19.55
CA ALA A 518 -8.62 19.14 -19.83
C ALA A 518 -7.91 17.94 -20.49
N THR A 519 -7.05 18.22 -21.49
CA THR A 519 -6.26 17.17 -22.14
C THR A 519 -5.25 16.54 -21.18
N PHE A 520 -4.58 17.34 -20.36
CA PHE A 520 -3.67 16.84 -19.31
C PHE A 520 -4.39 15.90 -18.33
N ILE A 521 -5.56 16.29 -17.85
CA ILE A 521 -6.39 15.45 -16.97
C ILE A 521 -6.81 14.15 -17.66
N ALA A 522 -7.29 14.23 -18.92
CA ALA A 522 -7.74 13.05 -19.67
C ALA A 522 -6.59 12.04 -19.89
N VAL A 523 -5.41 12.52 -20.30
CA VAL A 523 -4.20 11.70 -20.44
C VAL A 523 -3.79 11.10 -19.10
N SER A 524 -3.84 11.88 -18.00
CA SER A 524 -3.52 11.39 -16.67
C SER A 524 -4.49 10.30 -16.20
N ILE A 525 -5.79 10.44 -16.45
CA ILE A 525 -6.79 9.42 -16.11
C ILE A 525 -6.45 8.10 -16.80
N VAL A 526 -6.18 8.12 -18.10
CA VAL A 526 -5.82 6.91 -18.85
C VAL A 526 -4.51 6.32 -18.33
N ALA A 527 -3.48 7.14 -18.18
CA ALA A 527 -2.17 6.71 -17.71
C ALA A 527 -2.24 6.07 -16.31
N PHE A 528 -2.89 6.72 -15.35
CA PHE A 528 -3.01 6.18 -13.99
C PHE A 528 -3.97 5.01 -13.86
N THR A 529 -4.97 4.89 -14.72
CA THR A 529 -5.80 3.67 -14.80
C THR A 529 -4.94 2.47 -15.26
N VAL A 530 -4.09 2.64 -16.27
CA VAL A 530 -3.17 1.59 -16.73
C VAL A 530 -2.11 1.31 -15.67
N LEU A 531 -1.47 2.33 -15.11
CA LEU A 531 -0.46 2.17 -14.06
C LEU A 531 -1.04 1.49 -12.82
N GLY A 532 -2.25 1.86 -12.41
CA GLY A 532 -2.94 1.24 -11.29
C GLY A 532 -3.20 -0.25 -11.47
N SER A 533 -3.42 -0.71 -12.71
CA SER A 533 -3.60 -2.14 -12.99
C SER A 533 -2.30 -2.95 -12.88
N VAL A 534 -1.14 -2.29 -13.05
CA VAL A 534 0.19 -2.93 -13.11
C VAL A 534 0.99 -2.75 -11.84
N LEU A 535 1.01 -1.53 -11.28
CA LEU A 535 1.93 -1.15 -10.20
C LEU A 535 1.28 -1.04 -8.81
N GLU A 536 -0.04 -1.18 -8.70
CA GLU A 536 -0.79 -0.73 -7.52
C GLU A 536 -0.73 0.80 -7.28
N GLY A 537 -1.35 1.30 -6.18
CA GLY A 537 -1.48 2.73 -5.95
C GLY A 537 -0.18 3.42 -5.55
N ILE A 538 0.44 2.96 -4.46
CA ILE A 538 1.59 3.64 -3.84
C ILE A 538 2.81 3.72 -4.78
N PRO A 539 3.27 2.63 -5.43
CA PRO A 539 4.43 2.68 -6.33
C PRO A 539 4.26 3.65 -7.50
N ALA A 540 3.07 3.68 -8.10
CA ALA A 540 2.78 4.57 -9.22
C ALA A 540 2.81 6.04 -8.79
N ILE A 541 2.25 6.37 -7.61
CA ILE A 541 2.26 7.73 -7.07
C ILE A 541 3.67 8.19 -6.71
N VAL A 542 4.45 7.35 -6.02
CA VAL A 542 5.79 7.75 -5.58
C VAL A 542 6.71 7.99 -6.78
N LEU A 543 6.56 7.20 -7.85
CA LEU A 543 7.35 7.37 -9.05
C LEU A 543 6.92 8.58 -9.87
N PHE A 544 5.62 8.74 -10.12
CA PHE A 544 5.11 9.74 -11.06
C PHE A 544 4.59 11.01 -10.37
N GLY A 545 4.28 10.96 -9.07
CA GLY A 545 3.80 12.12 -8.32
C GLY A 545 4.76 13.31 -8.37
N PRO A 546 6.03 13.17 -7.95
CA PRO A 546 6.99 14.27 -8.00
C PRO A 546 7.21 14.86 -9.40
N LEU A 547 6.95 14.06 -10.43
CA LEU A 547 7.05 14.50 -11.83
C LEU A 547 5.80 15.26 -12.29
N LEU A 548 4.61 14.73 -12.01
CA LEU A 548 3.37 15.20 -12.63
C LEU A 548 2.67 16.32 -11.83
N PHE A 549 2.85 16.40 -10.50
CA PHE A 549 2.25 17.47 -9.70
C PHE A 549 2.79 18.86 -10.05
N PRO A 550 4.10 19.09 -10.27
CA PRO A 550 4.59 20.35 -10.79
C PRO A 550 4.00 20.71 -12.17
N ILE A 551 3.79 19.70 -13.04
CA ILE A 551 3.17 19.91 -14.34
C ILE A 551 1.70 20.29 -14.18
N ALA A 552 0.95 19.62 -13.31
CA ALA A 552 -0.43 19.97 -12.99
C ALA A 552 -0.57 21.43 -12.57
N ARG A 553 0.31 21.92 -11.68
CA ARG A 553 0.38 23.34 -11.31
C ARG A 553 0.66 24.25 -12.52
N ALA A 554 1.62 23.87 -13.37
CA ALA A 554 2.01 24.66 -14.54
C ALA A 554 0.89 24.79 -15.58
N VAL A 555 0.04 23.76 -15.72
CA VAL A 555 -1.14 23.80 -16.61
C VAL A 555 -2.38 24.39 -15.94
N GLY A 556 -2.29 24.83 -14.66
CA GLY A 556 -3.40 25.48 -13.93
C GLY A 556 -4.36 24.50 -13.24
N VAL A 557 -3.98 23.25 -13.02
CA VAL A 557 -4.77 22.28 -12.25
C VAL A 557 -4.37 22.33 -10.78
N HIS A 558 -5.35 22.51 -9.88
CA HIS A 558 -5.10 22.52 -8.44
C HIS A 558 -4.64 21.15 -7.95
N GLU A 559 -3.61 21.09 -7.11
CA GLU A 559 -2.92 19.87 -6.70
C GLU A 559 -3.84 18.86 -6.01
N VAL A 560 -4.70 19.33 -5.10
CA VAL A 560 -5.64 18.46 -4.39
C VAL A 560 -6.65 17.86 -5.37
N HIS A 561 -7.13 18.66 -6.32
CA HIS A 561 -8.03 18.15 -7.36
C HIS A 561 -7.34 17.10 -8.23
N TYR A 562 -6.10 17.36 -8.66
CA TYR A 562 -5.30 16.39 -9.39
C TYR A 562 -5.06 15.12 -8.61
N ALA A 563 -4.74 15.23 -7.30
CA ALA A 563 -4.58 14.08 -6.41
C ALA A 563 -5.82 13.18 -6.39
N MET A 564 -7.02 13.77 -6.25
CA MET A 564 -8.27 13.00 -6.25
C MET A 564 -8.49 12.27 -7.56
N ILE A 565 -8.24 12.92 -8.70
CA ILE A 565 -8.39 12.32 -10.02
C ILE A 565 -7.47 11.10 -10.18
N ILE A 566 -6.18 11.23 -9.85
CA ILE A 566 -5.23 10.13 -10.04
C ILE A 566 -5.47 8.97 -9.10
N ILE A 567 -5.86 9.23 -7.84
CA ILE A 567 -6.22 8.17 -6.88
C ILE A 567 -7.40 7.36 -7.38
N LEU A 568 -8.45 8.02 -7.84
CA LEU A 568 -9.65 7.38 -8.36
C LEU A 568 -9.36 6.59 -9.65
N ALA A 569 -8.57 7.17 -10.56
CA ALA A 569 -8.15 6.49 -11.79
C ALA A 569 -7.34 5.22 -11.48
N MET A 570 -6.38 5.32 -10.54
CA MET A 570 -5.61 4.15 -10.10
C MET A 570 -6.47 3.10 -9.42
N GLY A 571 -7.42 3.53 -8.57
CA GLY A 571 -8.35 2.62 -7.92
C GLY A 571 -9.15 1.80 -8.93
N ILE A 572 -9.67 2.44 -9.97
CA ILE A 572 -10.35 1.75 -11.08
C ILE A 572 -9.40 0.73 -11.74
N GLY A 573 -8.17 1.14 -12.05
CA GLY A 573 -7.17 0.25 -12.65
C GLY A 573 -6.85 -0.96 -11.77
N LEU A 574 -6.62 -0.75 -10.48
CA LEU A 574 -6.25 -1.80 -9.52
C LEU A 574 -7.31 -2.91 -9.41
N PHE A 575 -8.56 -2.57 -9.65
CA PHE A 575 -9.66 -3.54 -9.61
C PHE A 575 -10.18 -3.97 -10.99
N ALA A 576 -9.57 -3.50 -12.08
CA ALA A 576 -9.97 -3.85 -13.43
C ALA A 576 -9.32 -5.18 -13.89
N PRO A 577 -10.10 -6.23 -14.21
CA PRO A 577 -9.57 -7.42 -14.85
C PRO A 577 -8.98 -7.08 -16.24
N PRO A 578 -7.99 -7.84 -16.74
CA PRO A 578 -7.42 -9.07 -16.17
C PRO A 578 -6.21 -8.87 -15.26
N PHE A 579 -5.71 -7.65 -15.10
CA PHE A 579 -4.45 -7.38 -14.37
C PHE A 579 -4.68 -6.91 -12.93
N GLY A 580 -5.83 -6.33 -12.63
CA GLY A 580 -6.13 -5.71 -11.35
C GLY A 580 -6.03 -6.66 -10.15
N VAL A 581 -4.92 -6.57 -9.40
CA VAL A 581 -4.65 -7.44 -8.24
C VAL A 581 -5.72 -7.30 -7.15
N GLY A 582 -6.28 -6.11 -6.98
CA GLY A 582 -7.36 -5.85 -6.02
C GLY A 582 -8.63 -6.67 -6.29
N TYR A 583 -8.96 -6.90 -7.56
CA TYR A 583 -10.07 -7.76 -7.94
C TYR A 583 -9.87 -9.20 -7.46
N TYR A 584 -8.69 -9.77 -7.70
CA TYR A 584 -8.38 -11.13 -7.26
C TYR A 584 -8.32 -11.24 -5.74
N ALA A 585 -7.85 -10.20 -5.05
CA ALA A 585 -7.90 -10.15 -3.59
C ALA A 585 -9.34 -10.17 -3.06
N ALA A 586 -10.26 -9.39 -3.66
CA ALA A 586 -11.68 -9.42 -3.33
C ALA A 586 -12.29 -10.82 -3.56
N CYS A 587 -11.93 -11.48 -4.67
CA CYS A 587 -12.36 -12.86 -4.95
C CYS A 587 -11.87 -13.85 -3.89
N ALA A 588 -10.62 -13.76 -3.48
CA ALA A 588 -10.04 -14.62 -2.46
C ALA A 588 -10.73 -14.41 -1.09
N ILE A 589 -10.95 -13.16 -0.68
CA ILE A 589 -11.65 -12.80 0.56
C ILE A 589 -13.10 -13.29 0.52
N GLY A 590 -13.80 -13.08 -0.61
CA GLY A 590 -15.18 -13.49 -0.81
C GLY A 590 -15.36 -15.00 -1.00
N ARG A 591 -14.26 -15.74 -1.21
CA ARG A 591 -14.23 -17.18 -1.56
C ARG A 591 -15.13 -17.47 -2.77
N VAL A 592 -14.94 -16.72 -3.85
CA VAL A 592 -15.68 -16.80 -5.10
C VAL A 592 -14.69 -16.98 -6.24
N ASP A 593 -15.08 -17.79 -7.24
CA ASP A 593 -14.26 -17.97 -8.44
C ASP A 593 -14.18 -16.61 -9.19
N PRO A 594 -12.97 -16.15 -9.52
CA PRO A 594 -12.80 -14.92 -10.30
C PRO A 594 -13.62 -14.89 -11.59
N ALA A 595 -13.83 -16.02 -12.25
CA ALA A 595 -14.63 -16.09 -13.48
C ALA A 595 -16.08 -15.63 -13.30
N GLU A 596 -16.67 -15.83 -12.11
CA GLU A 596 -18.06 -15.42 -11.82
C GLU A 596 -18.21 -13.90 -11.71
N GLY A 597 -17.19 -13.19 -11.26
CA GLY A 597 -17.22 -11.74 -11.02
C GLY A 597 -16.77 -10.89 -12.21
N ILE A 598 -16.09 -11.47 -13.24
CA ILE A 598 -15.55 -10.71 -14.39
C ILE A 598 -16.67 -9.98 -15.16
N GLY A 599 -17.80 -10.62 -15.40
CA GLY A 599 -18.92 -9.96 -16.09
C GLY A 599 -19.52 -8.81 -15.28
N PRO A 600 -19.96 -9.05 -14.04
CA PRO A 600 -20.58 -8.04 -13.20
C PRO A 600 -19.70 -6.81 -12.89
N ILE A 601 -18.38 -6.98 -12.75
CA ILE A 601 -17.48 -5.89 -12.30
C ILE A 601 -17.43 -4.73 -13.29
N TRP A 602 -17.52 -4.98 -14.59
CA TRP A 602 -17.45 -3.92 -15.60
C TRP A 602 -18.55 -2.88 -15.44
N GLY A 603 -19.75 -3.30 -15.02
CA GLY A 603 -20.83 -2.36 -14.74
C GLY A 603 -20.49 -1.44 -13.55
N TYR A 604 -19.89 -1.98 -12.49
CA TYR A 604 -19.47 -1.20 -11.32
C TYR A 604 -18.28 -0.28 -11.64
N LEU A 605 -17.28 -0.77 -12.41
CA LEU A 605 -16.15 0.06 -12.84
C LEU A 605 -16.61 1.20 -13.77
N LEU A 606 -17.62 0.96 -14.62
CA LEU A 606 -18.22 2.02 -15.43
C LEU A 606 -18.92 3.07 -14.56
N ALA A 607 -19.64 2.67 -13.53
CA ALA A 607 -20.25 3.60 -12.58
C ALA A 607 -19.19 4.46 -11.85
N LEU A 608 -18.06 3.84 -11.46
CA LEU A 608 -16.93 4.58 -10.89
C LEU A 608 -16.28 5.52 -11.91
N LEU A 609 -16.12 5.10 -13.15
CA LEU A 609 -15.59 5.95 -14.22
C LEU A 609 -16.48 7.18 -14.48
N VAL A 610 -17.80 7.01 -14.46
CA VAL A 610 -18.74 8.13 -14.52
C VAL A 610 -18.53 9.06 -13.33
N GLY A 611 -18.41 8.54 -12.10
CA GLY A 611 -18.12 9.33 -10.92
C GLY A 611 -16.78 10.07 -11.03
N LEU A 612 -15.73 9.41 -11.51
CA LEU A 612 -14.42 10.03 -11.77
C LEU A 612 -14.52 11.18 -12.78
N ILE A 613 -15.25 11.00 -13.88
CA ILE A 613 -15.46 12.04 -14.91
C ILE A 613 -16.21 13.23 -14.28
N VAL A 614 -17.24 12.99 -13.46
CA VAL A 614 -17.94 14.07 -12.75
C VAL A 614 -16.98 14.83 -11.83
N VAL A 615 -16.15 14.14 -11.05
CA VAL A 615 -15.14 14.78 -10.20
C VAL A 615 -14.15 15.58 -11.06
N ALA A 616 -13.68 15.03 -12.19
CA ALA A 616 -12.71 15.70 -13.06
C ALA A 616 -13.26 16.97 -13.73
N ILE A 617 -14.55 16.99 -14.09
CA ILE A 617 -15.20 18.16 -14.71
C ILE A 617 -15.49 19.26 -13.70
N PHE A 618 -15.79 18.90 -12.45
CA PHE A 618 -16.18 19.86 -11.41
C PHE A 618 -15.11 19.95 -10.30
N PRO A 619 -14.07 20.79 -10.45
CA PRO A 619 -13.00 20.95 -9.45
C PRO A 619 -13.51 21.30 -8.05
N TRP A 620 -14.64 22.02 -7.97
CA TRP A 620 -15.28 22.37 -6.71
C TRP A 620 -15.54 21.17 -5.79
N ILE A 621 -15.80 19.99 -6.36
CA ILE A 621 -16.00 18.75 -5.58
C ILE A 621 -14.77 18.40 -4.74
N SER A 622 -13.57 18.73 -5.23
CA SER A 622 -12.31 18.42 -4.52
C SER A 622 -11.75 19.61 -3.72
N ILE A 623 -12.08 20.84 -4.11
CA ILE A 623 -11.44 22.05 -3.56
C ILE A 623 -12.40 23.05 -2.94
N GLY A 624 -13.71 22.81 -3.02
CA GLY A 624 -14.72 23.78 -2.57
C GLY A 624 -14.77 24.04 -1.06
N PHE A 625 -14.06 23.21 -0.26
CA PHE A 625 -13.95 23.32 1.19
C PHE A 625 -12.51 23.56 1.68
N LEU A 626 -11.60 23.91 0.78
CA LEU A 626 -10.19 24.23 1.11
C LEU A 626 -10.04 25.71 1.49
#